data_22ca5841ab90ad7687c0171da808584c
#
_entry.id   22ca5841ab90ad7687c0171da808584c
#
_cell.length_a   1.000
_cell.length_b   1.000
_cell.length_c   1.000
_cell.angle_alpha   90.00
_cell.angle_beta   90.00
_cell.angle_gamma   90.00
#
_symmetry.space_group_name_H-M   'P 1'
#
loop_
_entity.id
_entity.type
_entity.pdbx_description
1 polymer ?
#
loop_
_entity_poly.entity_id
_entity_poly.type
_entity_poly.pdbx_seq_one_letter_code
_entity_poly.pdbx_strand_id
1 'polypeptide(L)'
;LELMDKIVSLCKRRGFVFPSSEIYGGINGFWDYGPYGARMKRAVENLWWHEMVETRDNVEGLDSTIICHPRVWKASGHLDQFSDLMTDCRKCKSRYRVDQMEDPTTCPNCGSKDLTEPREFNLMMKTFVGPVFDEEHAAYLRAETCQPIFVDFHSVRVATRQKLPFGIAQIGKAFRNEINPRNFTFRSREFTQMEMEFFCDGEEGMEFFEYWKAQRISYYKNKLKFKDDFFRIYEHEKLAHYAKAAIDIEVKFPFGWGELEGVHHRGTWDLSRHSEFSGEDLAYMDHDNG
;
A
#
# COMPACT_ATOMS: atom_id res chain seq x y z
N LEU A 1 -19.19 3.31 -16.38
CA LEU A 1 -20.03 2.71 -15.33
C LEU A 1 -20.59 1.35 -15.77
N GLU A 2 -21.26 1.27 -16.96
CA GLU A 2 -21.88 0.01 -17.41
C GLU A 2 -20.90 -1.18 -17.51
N LEU A 3 -19.66 -0.98 -17.97
CA LEU A 3 -18.66 -2.04 -18.03
C LEU A 3 -18.23 -2.46 -16.63
N MET A 4 -18.02 -1.51 -15.72
CA MET A 4 -17.66 -1.81 -14.34
C MET A 4 -18.75 -2.62 -13.63
N ASP A 5 -20.01 -2.27 -13.81
CA ASP A 5 -21.16 -2.97 -13.25
C ASP A 5 -21.26 -4.41 -13.77
N LYS A 6 -20.99 -4.63 -15.07
CA LYS A 6 -20.92 -5.97 -15.67
C LYS A 6 -19.81 -6.82 -15.06
N ILE A 7 -18.62 -6.23 -14.85
CA ILE A 7 -17.47 -6.92 -14.22
C ILE A 7 -17.81 -7.30 -12.78
N VAL A 8 -18.33 -6.36 -11.97
CA VAL A 8 -18.72 -6.61 -10.57
C VAL A 8 -19.77 -7.72 -10.49
N SER A 9 -20.82 -7.65 -11.33
CA SER A 9 -21.85 -8.68 -11.38
C SER A 9 -21.30 -10.05 -11.78
N LEU A 10 -20.40 -10.08 -12.76
CA LEU A 10 -19.73 -11.33 -13.18
C LEU A 10 -18.89 -11.92 -12.05
N CYS A 11 -18.06 -11.09 -11.39
CA CYS A 11 -17.19 -11.52 -10.30
C CYS A 11 -17.98 -12.15 -9.15
N LYS A 12 -19.08 -11.52 -8.74
CA LYS A 12 -19.96 -12.03 -7.68
C LYS A 12 -20.61 -13.35 -8.09
N ARG A 13 -21.25 -13.41 -9.24
CA ARG A 13 -21.97 -14.62 -9.70
C ARG A 13 -21.07 -15.81 -9.98
N ARG A 14 -19.83 -15.59 -10.37
CA ARG A 14 -18.87 -16.64 -10.74
C ARG A 14 -17.91 -17.01 -9.62
N GLY A 15 -18.08 -16.45 -8.41
CA GLY A 15 -17.27 -16.83 -7.26
C GLY A 15 -15.83 -16.31 -7.31
N PHE A 16 -15.63 -15.12 -7.90
CA PHE A 16 -14.35 -14.43 -7.82
C PHE A 16 -14.22 -13.61 -6.55
N VAL A 17 -15.23 -12.76 -6.28
CA VAL A 17 -15.21 -11.85 -5.13
C VAL A 17 -16.62 -11.71 -4.58
N PHE A 18 -16.75 -11.75 -3.25
CA PHE A 18 -17.98 -11.54 -2.50
C PHE A 18 -17.83 -10.36 -1.55
N PRO A 19 -18.92 -9.63 -1.21
CA PRO A 19 -18.90 -8.76 -0.04
C PRO A 19 -18.57 -9.55 1.22
N SER A 20 -17.64 -9.08 2.05
CA SER A 20 -17.33 -9.76 3.30
C SER A 20 -18.53 -9.73 4.24
N SER A 21 -18.80 -10.85 4.90
CA SER A 21 -19.91 -11.01 5.87
C SER A 21 -21.30 -10.69 5.28
N GLU A 22 -21.52 -11.02 4.02
CA GLU A 22 -22.75 -10.65 3.27
C GLU A 22 -24.04 -11.11 3.93
N ILE A 23 -24.04 -12.26 4.61
CA ILE A 23 -25.21 -12.79 5.33
C ILE A 23 -25.68 -11.89 6.49
N TYR A 24 -24.81 -10.99 6.95
CA TYR A 24 -25.11 -9.98 7.98
C TYR A 24 -25.25 -8.56 7.42
N GLY A 25 -25.39 -8.43 6.09
CA GLY A 25 -25.49 -7.15 5.40
C GLY A 25 -24.15 -6.59 4.90
N GLY A 26 -23.05 -7.28 5.17
CA GLY A 26 -21.71 -6.92 4.72
C GLY A 26 -21.09 -5.73 5.48
N ILE A 27 -19.80 -5.53 5.25
CA ILE A 27 -19.07 -4.34 5.71
C ILE A 27 -18.47 -3.67 4.47
N ASN A 28 -18.80 -2.41 4.25
CA ASN A 28 -18.36 -1.68 3.06
C ASN A 28 -16.82 -1.58 3.01
N GLY A 29 -16.25 -1.89 1.83
CA GLY A 29 -14.81 -1.84 1.60
C GLY A 29 -14.04 -3.07 2.06
N PHE A 30 -14.74 -4.18 2.40
CA PHE A 30 -14.15 -5.48 2.70
C PHE A 30 -14.70 -6.53 1.73
N TRP A 31 -13.80 -7.38 1.22
CA TRP A 31 -14.11 -8.32 0.17
C TRP A 31 -13.48 -9.69 0.44
N ASP A 32 -14.26 -10.74 0.28
CA ASP A 32 -13.80 -12.12 0.33
C ASP A 32 -13.51 -12.61 -1.09
N TYR A 33 -12.32 -13.21 -1.29
CA TYR A 33 -12.00 -13.87 -2.55
C TYR A 33 -12.62 -15.27 -2.56
N GLY A 34 -13.59 -15.48 -3.45
CA GLY A 34 -14.22 -16.78 -3.64
C GLY A 34 -13.29 -17.81 -4.32
N PRO A 35 -13.76 -19.03 -4.63
CA PRO A 35 -12.90 -20.10 -5.12
C PRO A 35 -12.05 -19.76 -6.35
N TYR A 36 -12.62 -19.04 -7.32
CA TYR A 36 -11.88 -18.63 -8.51
C TYR A 36 -10.99 -17.41 -8.24
N GLY A 37 -11.47 -16.46 -7.43
CA GLY A 37 -10.68 -15.30 -7.02
C GLY A 37 -9.44 -15.70 -6.20
N ALA A 38 -9.60 -16.63 -5.26
CA ALA A 38 -8.50 -17.13 -4.45
C ALA A 38 -7.42 -17.83 -5.30
N ARG A 39 -7.83 -18.63 -6.31
CA ARG A 39 -6.89 -19.27 -7.25
C ARG A 39 -6.15 -18.22 -8.09
N MET A 40 -6.87 -17.23 -8.63
CA MET A 40 -6.27 -16.16 -9.43
C MET A 40 -5.30 -15.31 -8.59
N LYS A 41 -5.73 -14.91 -7.39
CA LYS A 41 -4.90 -14.16 -6.45
C LYS A 41 -3.61 -14.92 -6.14
N ARG A 42 -3.72 -16.19 -5.78
CA ARG A 42 -2.54 -17.05 -5.50
C ARG A 42 -1.61 -17.18 -6.71
N ALA A 43 -2.16 -17.29 -7.92
CA ALA A 43 -1.34 -17.38 -9.13
C ALA A 43 -0.54 -16.09 -9.37
N VAL A 44 -1.15 -14.92 -9.13
CA VAL A 44 -0.47 -13.61 -9.23
C VAL A 44 0.60 -13.47 -8.16
N GLU A 45 0.29 -13.80 -6.90
CA GLU A 45 1.23 -13.77 -5.79
C GLU A 45 2.44 -14.68 -6.04
N ASN A 46 2.21 -15.93 -6.47
CA ASN A 46 3.28 -16.88 -6.76
C ASN A 46 4.16 -16.43 -7.93
N LEU A 47 3.57 -15.87 -8.99
CA LEU A 47 4.35 -15.33 -10.11
C LEU A 47 5.22 -14.17 -9.67
N TRP A 48 4.67 -13.24 -8.88
CA TRP A 48 5.43 -12.12 -8.36
C TRP A 48 6.56 -12.58 -7.44
N TRP A 49 6.27 -13.49 -6.51
CA TRP A 49 7.26 -14.07 -5.59
C TRP A 49 8.39 -14.76 -6.32
N HIS A 50 8.05 -15.57 -7.32
CA HIS A 50 9.04 -16.24 -8.16
C HIS A 50 9.97 -15.23 -8.86
N GLU A 51 9.41 -14.20 -9.49
CA GLU A 51 10.20 -13.21 -10.24
C GLU A 51 10.99 -12.25 -9.34
N MET A 52 10.50 -11.98 -8.14
CA MET A 52 11.13 -11.01 -7.24
C MET A 52 12.10 -11.65 -6.22
N VAL A 53 11.83 -12.88 -5.79
CA VAL A 53 12.59 -13.54 -4.72
C VAL A 53 13.30 -14.78 -5.24
N GLU A 54 12.57 -15.77 -5.79
CA GLU A 54 13.15 -17.09 -6.05
C GLU A 54 14.17 -17.12 -7.21
N THR A 55 14.08 -16.19 -8.15
CA THR A 55 15.00 -16.06 -9.29
C THR A 55 16.20 -15.14 -9.04
N ARG A 56 16.36 -14.66 -7.81
CA ARG A 56 17.39 -13.67 -7.43
C ARG A 56 18.16 -14.12 -6.20
N ASP A 57 19.48 -14.06 -6.29
CA ASP A 57 20.37 -14.42 -5.16
C ASP A 57 20.48 -13.32 -4.11
N ASN A 58 20.06 -12.10 -4.45
CA ASN A 58 20.16 -10.90 -3.62
C ASN A 58 18.79 -10.30 -3.23
N VAL A 59 17.75 -11.11 -3.16
CA VAL A 59 16.45 -10.67 -2.61
C VAL A 59 15.95 -11.72 -1.64
N GLU A 60 15.73 -11.30 -0.40
CA GLU A 60 15.27 -12.14 0.69
C GLU A 60 13.76 -12.00 0.92
N GLY A 61 13.13 -13.07 1.37
CA GLY A 61 11.71 -13.06 1.72
C GLY A 61 11.48 -12.70 3.18
N LEU A 62 10.43 -11.93 3.45
CA LEU A 62 9.96 -11.59 4.79
C LEU A 62 8.44 -11.84 4.90
N ASP A 63 7.99 -12.31 6.07
CA ASP A 63 6.57 -12.35 6.44
C ASP A 63 6.40 -11.71 7.82
N SER A 64 6.18 -10.41 7.84
CA SER A 64 6.05 -9.64 9.07
C SER A 64 4.63 -9.61 9.61
N THR A 65 4.48 -9.29 10.90
CA THR A 65 3.18 -9.23 11.57
C THR A 65 2.29 -8.10 11.04
N ILE A 66 0.98 -8.32 11.07
CA ILE A 66 -0.03 -7.31 10.70
C ILE A 66 -0.13 -6.22 11.76
N ILE A 67 -0.08 -6.60 13.04
CA ILE A 67 -0.15 -5.66 14.16
C ILE A 67 1.27 -5.21 14.48
N CYS A 68 1.50 -3.90 14.39
CA CYS A 68 2.79 -3.29 14.63
C CYS A 68 2.75 -2.34 15.83
N HIS A 69 3.91 -2.19 16.47
CA HIS A 69 4.10 -1.25 17.57
C HIS A 69 3.81 0.20 17.12
N PRO A 70 3.11 1.03 17.91
CA PRO A 70 2.75 2.40 17.51
C PRO A 70 3.94 3.27 17.08
N ARG A 71 5.13 3.06 17.66
CA ARG A 71 6.34 3.80 17.30
C ARG A 71 6.79 3.61 15.86
N VAL A 72 6.48 2.47 15.23
CA VAL A 72 6.73 2.23 13.79
C VAL A 72 5.97 3.27 12.97
N TRP A 73 4.70 3.46 13.26
CA TRP A 73 3.83 4.40 12.54
C TRP A 73 4.09 5.86 12.92
N LYS A 74 4.64 6.11 14.09
CA LYS A 74 5.13 7.44 14.47
C LYS A 74 6.42 7.79 13.73
N ALA A 75 7.37 6.89 13.66
CA ALA A 75 8.62 7.06 12.93
C ALA A 75 8.38 7.34 11.45
N SER A 76 7.53 6.55 10.80
CA SER A 76 7.16 6.70 9.39
C SER A 76 6.23 7.89 9.09
N GLY A 77 5.75 8.61 10.11
CA GLY A 77 4.85 9.76 9.96
C GLY A 77 3.37 9.42 9.72
N HIS A 78 2.98 8.14 9.66
CA HIS A 78 1.60 7.74 9.40
C HIS A 78 0.62 8.23 10.47
N LEU A 79 1.03 8.28 11.74
CA LEU A 79 0.14 8.79 12.79
C LEU A 79 -0.10 10.29 12.69
N ASP A 80 0.82 11.04 12.07
CA ASP A 80 0.74 12.50 12.02
C ASP A 80 0.20 13.03 10.68
N GLN A 81 0.46 12.33 9.56
CA GLN A 81 0.24 12.87 8.22
C GLN A 81 -0.65 11.98 7.32
N PHE A 82 -0.91 10.74 7.73
CA PHE A 82 -1.74 9.83 6.93
C PHE A 82 -3.23 10.07 7.20
N SER A 83 -3.69 11.26 6.83
CA SER A 83 -5.06 11.72 7.04
C SER A 83 -5.68 12.28 5.76
N ASP A 84 -6.99 12.14 5.65
CA ASP A 84 -7.82 12.78 4.64
C ASP A 84 -8.70 13.84 5.29
N LEU A 85 -8.95 14.95 4.58
CA LEU A 85 -9.94 15.92 5.00
C LEU A 85 -11.36 15.38 4.75
N MET A 86 -12.15 15.29 5.82
CA MET A 86 -13.49 14.73 5.83
C MET A 86 -14.53 15.76 6.26
N THR A 87 -15.69 15.77 5.58
CA THR A 87 -16.90 16.49 5.99
C THR A 87 -18.09 15.54 6.09
N ASP A 88 -19.01 15.82 7.02
CA ASP A 88 -20.28 15.09 7.19
C ASP A 88 -21.45 15.97 6.72
N CYS A 89 -22.39 15.40 5.99
CA CYS A 89 -23.68 16.05 5.75
C CYS A 89 -24.59 15.88 6.97
N ARG A 90 -24.98 16.99 7.60
CA ARG A 90 -25.86 16.95 8.79
C ARG A 90 -27.26 16.45 8.47
N LYS A 91 -27.71 16.61 7.22
CA LYS A 91 -29.04 16.18 6.77
C LYS A 91 -29.13 14.68 6.51
N CYS A 92 -28.29 14.13 5.63
CA CYS A 92 -28.37 12.71 5.22
C CYS A 92 -27.33 11.82 5.91
N LYS A 93 -26.48 12.36 6.77
CA LYS A 93 -25.43 11.66 7.53
C LYS A 93 -24.35 11.00 6.67
N SER A 94 -24.30 11.30 5.36
CA SER A 94 -23.24 10.81 4.48
C SER A 94 -21.93 11.54 4.75
N ARG A 95 -20.80 10.84 4.57
CA ARG A 95 -19.44 11.34 4.76
C ARG A 95 -18.69 11.39 3.46
N TYR A 96 -17.86 12.41 3.29
CA TYR A 96 -17.14 12.64 2.06
C TYR A 96 -15.71 13.11 2.36
N ARG A 97 -14.79 12.72 1.50
CA ARG A 97 -13.50 13.37 1.39
C ARG A 97 -13.69 14.69 0.63
N VAL A 98 -13.17 15.76 1.19
CA VAL A 98 -13.36 17.11 0.63
C VAL A 98 -12.69 17.24 -0.74
N ASP A 99 -11.52 16.64 -0.93
CA ASP A 99 -10.77 16.64 -2.19
C ASP A 99 -11.43 15.85 -3.33
N GLN A 100 -12.46 15.05 -3.03
CA GLN A 100 -13.22 14.25 -3.99
C GLN A 100 -14.60 14.82 -4.30
N MET A 101 -14.95 15.94 -3.69
CA MET A 101 -16.21 16.62 -3.96
C MET A 101 -16.04 17.63 -5.11
N GLU A 102 -16.92 17.60 -6.10
CA GLU A 102 -16.96 18.61 -7.16
C GLU A 102 -17.23 20.01 -6.60
N ASP A 103 -18.15 20.07 -5.63
CA ASP A 103 -18.45 21.27 -4.85
C ASP A 103 -18.34 20.94 -3.36
N PRO A 104 -17.28 21.43 -2.65
CA PRO A 104 -17.08 21.15 -1.23
C PRO A 104 -18.11 21.79 -0.32
N THR A 105 -19.00 22.66 -0.86
CA THR A 105 -20.06 23.33 -0.10
C THR A 105 -21.41 22.64 -0.19
N THR A 106 -21.55 21.64 -1.06
CA THR A 106 -22.82 20.97 -1.35
C THR A 106 -22.71 19.45 -1.25
N CYS A 107 -23.62 18.85 -0.50
CA CYS A 107 -23.66 17.38 -0.32
C CYS A 107 -23.95 16.67 -1.65
N PRO A 108 -23.07 15.81 -2.16
CA PRO A 108 -23.29 15.09 -3.43
C PRO A 108 -24.50 14.17 -3.41
N ASN A 109 -24.94 13.69 -2.23
CA ASN A 109 -26.05 12.74 -2.11
C ASN A 109 -27.43 13.42 -2.04
N CYS A 110 -27.57 14.54 -1.31
CA CYS A 110 -28.88 15.13 -1.06
C CYS A 110 -29.00 16.62 -1.40
N GLY A 111 -27.94 17.23 -1.95
CA GLY A 111 -27.91 18.65 -2.34
C GLY A 111 -27.94 19.65 -1.17
N SER A 112 -27.84 19.17 0.08
CA SER A 112 -27.82 20.06 1.26
C SER A 112 -26.51 20.82 1.37
N LYS A 113 -26.58 22.09 1.76
CA LYS A 113 -25.41 22.91 2.13
C LYS A 113 -25.05 22.82 3.61
N ASP A 114 -25.81 22.09 4.41
CA ASP A 114 -25.55 21.88 5.83
C ASP A 114 -24.51 20.78 6.03
N LEU A 115 -23.26 21.15 5.81
CA LEU A 115 -22.08 20.32 6.01
C LEU A 115 -21.36 20.71 7.31
N THR A 116 -20.62 19.79 7.90
CA THR A 116 -19.69 20.12 9.00
C THR A 116 -18.46 20.81 8.44
N GLU A 117 -17.76 21.56 9.30
CA GLU A 117 -16.41 21.99 8.96
C GLU A 117 -15.53 20.78 8.62
N PRO A 118 -14.66 20.90 7.61
CA PRO A 118 -13.69 19.87 7.31
C PRO A 118 -12.81 19.54 8.52
N ARG A 119 -12.57 18.24 8.76
CA ARG A 119 -11.66 17.78 9.80
C ARG A 119 -10.76 16.68 9.27
N GLU A 120 -9.57 16.58 9.80
CA GLU A 120 -8.66 15.48 9.51
C GLU A 120 -9.21 14.16 10.06
N PHE A 121 -9.07 13.12 9.27
CA PHE A 121 -9.42 11.76 9.62
C PHE A 121 -8.22 10.86 9.28
N ASN A 122 -7.53 10.35 10.31
CA ASN A 122 -6.40 9.46 10.12
C ASN A 122 -6.87 8.09 9.62
N LEU A 123 -6.23 7.59 8.57
CA LEU A 123 -6.60 6.33 7.90
C LEU A 123 -6.04 5.07 8.58
N MET A 124 -5.28 5.21 9.66
CA MET A 124 -4.79 4.06 10.43
C MET A 124 -5.92 3.34 11.15
N MET A 125 -5.94 2.01 11.07
CA MET A 125 -6.85 1.19 11.86
C MET A 125 -6.23 0.86 13.21
N LYS A 126 -6.78 1.45 14.28
CA LYS A 126 -6.35 1.24 15.67
C LYS A 126 -6.99 -0.01 16.26
N THR A 127 -6.23 -0.73 17.05
CA THR A 127 -6.68 -1.85 17.88
C THR A 127 -6.01 -1.80 19.25
N PHE A 128 -6.31 -2.77 20.11
CA PHE A 128 -5.70 -2.90 21.43
C PHE A 128 -5.18 -4.31 21.62
N VAL A 129 -4.05 -4.44 22.32
CA VAL A 129 -3.40 -5.73 22.61
C VAL A 129 -3.49 -6.01 24.09
N GLY A 130 -3.99 -7.20 24.46
CA GLY A 130 -4.22 -7.59 25.84
C GLY A 130 -5.63 -7.23 26.34
N PRO A 131 -5.89 -7.38 27.66
CA PRO A 131 -7.23 -7.26 28.23
C PRO A 131 -7.66 -5.83 28.55
N VAL A 132 -6.79 -4.85 28.44
CA VAL A 132 -7.03 -3.44 28.79
C VAL A 132 -7.16 -2.60 27.53
N PHE A 133 -8.20 -1.74 27.50
CA PHE A 133 -8.52 -0.90 26.35
C PHE A 133 -8.20 0.57 26.67
N ASP A 134 -6.92 0.90 26.69
CA ASP A 134 -6.40 2.26 26.90
C ASP A 134 -5.30 2.59 25.88
N GLU A 135 -4.79 3.82 25.92
CA GLU A 135 -3.77 4.29 24.97
C GLU A 135 -2.42 3.58 25.12
N GLU A 136 -2.10 3.05 26.30
CA GLU A 136 -0.84 2.33 26.54
C GLU A 136 -0.84 0.96 25.86
N HIS A 137 -2.02 0.36 25.69
CA HIS A 137 -2.23 -0.92 25.01
C HIS A 137 -2.65 -0.77 23.56
N ALA A 138 -2.65 0.46 23.04
CA ALA A 138 -2.99 0.72 21.65
C ALA A 138 -1.94 0.13 20.68
N ALA A 139 -2.43 -0.45 19.61
CA ALA A 139 -1.62 -0.92 18.47
C ALA A 139 -2.35 -0.60 17.17
N TYR A 140 -1.66 -0.79 16.06
CA TYR A 140 -2.24 -0.47 14.75
C TYR A 140 -2.06 -1.64 13.79
N LEU A 141 -3.11 -1.89 13.00
CA LEU A 141 -2.98 -2.74 11.82
C LEU A 141 -2.16 -1.96 10.79
N ARG A 142 -1.20 -2.62 10.16
CA ARG A 142 -0.30 -1.97 9.20
C ARG A 142 -1.06 -1.37 8.01
N ALA A 143 -0.77 -0.11 7.71
CA ALA A 143 -1.33 0.59 6.55
C ALA A 143 -0.63 0.23 5.25
N GLU A 144 0.57 -0.34 5.35
CA GLU A 144 1.43 -0.79 4.26
C GLU A 144 2.39 -1.88 4.72
N THR A 145 2.94 -2.61 3.78
CA THR A 145 3.93 -3.67 4.04
C THR A 145 5.38 -3.18 4.02
N CYS A 146 5.62 -1.95 3.61
CA CYS A 146 6.92 -1.30 3.50
C CYS A 146 7.62 -1.13 4.86
N GLN A 147 6.97 -0.53 5.85
CA GLN A 147 7.61 -0.15 7.11
C GLN A 147 8.20 -1.32 7.90
N PRO A 148 7.55 -2.49 8.01
CA PRO A 148 8.16 -3.67 8.63
C PRO A 148 9.45 -4.13 7.94
N ILE A 149 9.61 -3.91 6.64
CA ILE A 149 10.86 -4.25 5.94
C ILE A 149 12.03 -3.40 6.48
N PHE A 150 11.82 -2.10 6.67
CA PHE A 150 12.85 -1.23 7.25
C PHE A 150 13.14 -1.57 8.71
N VAL A 151 12.13 -1.92 9.49
CA VAL A 151 12.28 -2.35 10.89
C VAL A 151 13.13 -3.61 11.00
N ASP A 152 12.93 -4.57 10.11
CA ASP A 152 13.62 -5.86 10.11
C ASP A 152 14.90 -5.87 9.26
N PHE A 153 15.29 -4.75 8.64
CA PHE A 153 16.46 -4.64 7.77
C PHE A 153 17.72 -5.25 8.38
N HIS A 154 18.09 -4.82 9.60
CA HIS A 154 19.29 -5.32 10.28
C HIS A 154 19.22 -6.82 10.56
N SER A 155 18.08 -7.30 11.06
CA SER A 155 17.87 -8.70 11.41
C SER A 155 17.96 -9.62 10.18
N VAL A 156 17.31 -9.24 9.08
CA VAL A 156 17.35 -9.99 7.82
C VAL A 156 18.77 -10.01 7.27
N ARG A 157 19.42 -8.84 7.15
CA ARG A 157 20.79 -8.73 6.64
C ARG A 157 21.78 -9.60 7.41
N VAL A 158 21.75 -9.57 8.74
CA VAL A 158 22.66 -10.36 9.58
C VAL A 158 22.38 -11.85 9.45
N ALA A 159 21.11 -12.24 9.49
CA ALA A 159 20.72 -13.66 9.41
C ALA A 159 21.09 -14.29 8.05
N THR A 160 20.94 -13.56 6.97
CA THR A 160 21.22 -14.04 5.60
C THR A 160 22.63 -13.70 5.11
N ARG A 161 23.39 -12.88 5.86
CA ARG A 161 24.74 -12.40 5.52
C ARG A 161 24.77 -11.63 4.19
N GLN A 162 23.67 -10.99 3.83
CA GLN A 162 23.59 -10.18 2.61
C GLN A 162 24.50 -8.94 2.72
N LYS A 163 25.13 -8.62 1.60
CA LYS A 163 25.85 -7.37 1.36
C LYS A 163 25.04 -6.49 0.41
N LEU A 164 25.25 -5.18 0.45
CA LEU A 164 24.68 -4.27 -0.55
C LEU A 164 25.24 -4.59 -1.95
N PRO A 165 24.44 -4.53 -3.02
CA PRO A 165 23.01 -4.24 -3.02
C PRO A 165 22.15 -5.49 -2.80
N PHE A 166 21.11 -5.41 -1.97
CA PHE A 166 20.15 -6.51 -1.78
C PHE A 166 18.74 -6.00 -1.49
N GLY A 167 17.75 -6.84 -1.71
CA GLY A 167 16.33 -6.54 -1.47
C GLY A 167 15.71 -7.38 -0.36
N ILE A 168 14.65 -6.86 0.22
CA ILE A 168 13.75 -7.60 1.12
C ILE A 168 12.34 -7.44 0.59
N ALA A 169 11.67 -8.55 0.35
CA ALA A 169 10.34 -8.60 -0.25
C ALA A 169 9.32 -9.29 0.64
N GLN A 170 8.08 -8.83 0.62
CA GLN A 170 6.98 -9.53 1.28
C GLN A 170 5.66 -9.40 0.52
N ILE A 171 4.77 -10.35 0.77
CA ILE A 171 3.36 -10.31 0.35
C ILE A 171 2.51 -10.35 1.59
N GLY A 172 1.62 -9.39 1.77
CA GLY A 172 0.82 -9.38 2.98
C GLY A 172 -0.37 -8.44 2.94
N LYS A 173 -1.24 -8.59 3.93
CA LYS A 173 -2.39 -7.72 4.14
C LYS A 173 -1.96 -6.37 4.65
N ALA A 174 -2.63 -5.32 4.16
CA ALA A 174 -2.56 -3.96 4.66
C ALA A 174 -3.98 -3.40 4.85
N PHE A 175 -4.11 -2.39 5.68
CA PHE A 175 -5.39 -1.89 6.17
C PHE A 175 -5.41 -0.36 6.16
N ARG A 176 -6.41 0.21 5.49
CA ARG A 176 -6.63 1.66 5.47
C ARG A 176 -8.07 1.96 5.75
N ASN A 177 -8.35 2.70 6.79
CA ASN A 177 -9.72 3.07 7.19
C ASN A 177 -10.32 4.10 6.24
N GLU A 178 -10.42 3.74 4.96
CA GLU A 178 -10.93 4.58 3.88
C GLU A 178 -12.30 5.17 4.21
N ILE A 179 -12.46 6.49 4.04
CA ILE A 179 -13.74 7.18 4.25
C ILE A 179 -14.76 6.68 3.23
N ASN A 180 -14.38 6.65 1.96
CA ASN A 180 -15.23 6.25 0.83
C ASN A 180 -14.57 5.15 -0.01
N PRO A 181 -14.66 3.86 0.40
CA PRO A 181 -14.30 2.76 -0.50
C PRO A 181 -15.11 2.82 -1.78
N ARG A 182 -14.45 2.60 -2.93
CA ARG A 182 -15.07 2.73 -4.25
C ARG A 182 -14.38 1.88 -5.31
N ASN A 183 -14.98 1.80 -6.49
CA ASN A 183 -14.44 1.08 -7.62
C ASN A 183 -14.17 -0.41 -7.29
N PHE A 184 -15.12 -1.05 -6.60
CA PHE A 184 -15.06 -2.45 -6.20
C PHE A 184 -13.83 -2.74 -5.33
N THR A 185 -12.97 -3.70 -5.72
CA THR A 185 -11.75 -4.06 -4.98
C THR A 185 -10.59 -3.06 -5.13
N PHE A 186 -10.70 -2.09 -6.04
CA PHE A 186 -9.63 -1.14 -6.32
C PHE A 186 -9.30 -0.23 -5.11
N ARG A 187 -10.34 0.28 -4.43
CA ARG A 187 -10.18 1.03 -3.18
C ARG A 187 -10.97 0.37 -2.06
N SER A 188 -10.31 -0.48 -1.32
CA SER A 188 -10.85 -1.26 -0.21
C SER A 188 -10.13 -0.92 1.11
N ARG A 189 -10.72 -1.33 2.24
CA ARG A 189 -10.17 -1.09 3.57
C ARG A 189 -9.19 -2.16 4.02
N GLU A 190 -9.30 -3.34 3.44
CA GLU A 190 -8.35 -4.45 3.56
C GLU A 190 -7.93 -4.90 2.17
N PHE A 191 -6.65 -4.98 1.92
CA PHE A 191 -6.08 -5.38 0.63
C PHE A 191 -4.76 -6.11 0.83
N THR A 192 -4.24 -6.70 -0.24
CA THR A 192 -2.92 -7.35 -0.22
C THR A 192 -1.96 -6.49 -1.03
N GLN A 193 -0.79 -6.22 -0.45
CA GLN A 193 0.35 -5.64 -1.16
C GLN A 193 1.41 -6.71 -1.41
N MET A 194 2.13 -6.53 -2.50
CA MET A 194 3.36 -7.23 -2.84
C MET A 194 4.42 -6.15 -2.94
N GLU A 195 5.38 -6.13 -2.03
CA GLU A 195 6.31 -5.03 -1.86
C GLU A 195 7.75 -5.53 -1.74
N MET A 196 8.70 -4.80 -2.29
CA MET A 196 10.11 -5.08 -2.18
C MET A 196 10.87 -3.77 -2.01
N GLU A 197 11.67 -3.69 -0.95
CA GLU A 197 12.60 -2.61 -0.71
C GLU A 197 14.01 -3.08 -1.09
N PHE A 198 14.67 -2.31 -1.97
CA PHE A 198 16.00 -2.63 -2.45
C PHE A 198 17.02 -1.65 -1.88
N PHE A 199 17.95 -2.18 -1.12
CA PHE A 199 18.97 -1.43 -0.40
C PHE A 199 20.27 -1.41 -1.21
N CYS A 200 20.80 -0.24 -1.46
CA CYS A 200 22.02 -0.02 -2.23
C CYS A 200 22.85 1.13 -1.64
N ASP A 201 24.06 1.33 -2.14
CA ASP A 201 24.80 2.55 -1.85
C ASP A 201 24.01 3.79 -2.30
N GLY A 202 24.11 4.86 -1.51
CA GLY A 202 23.36 6.09 -1.77
C GLY A 202 23.74 6.79 -3.09
N GLU A 203 24.96 6.58 -3.57
CA GLU A 203 25.43 7.11 -4.85
C GLU A 203 24.86 6.33 -6.05
N GLU A 204 24.57 5.04 -5.86
CA GLU A 204 23.98 4.16 -6.88
C GLU A 204 22.45 4.23 -6.94
N GLY A 205 21.80 4.95 -6.02
CA GLY A 205 20.34 4.94 -5.86
C GLY A 205 19.56 5.26 -7.13
N MET A 206 20.02 6.20 -7.98
CA MET A 206 19.36 6.52 -9.25
C MET A 206 19.57 5.45 -10.32
N GLU A 207 20.72 4.77 -10.32
CA GLU A 207 20.96 3.65 -11.24
C GLU A 207 20.03 2.49 -10.93
N PHE A 208 19.87 2.13 -9.63
CA PHE A 208 18.94 1.08 -9.22
C PHE A 208 17.47 1.49 -9.41
N PHE A 209 17.13 2.76 -9.28
CA PHE A 209 15.79 3.25 -9.63
C PHE A 209 15.45 2.97 -11.10
N GLU A 210 16.34 3.34 -12.04
CA GLU A 210 16.13 3.08 -13.47
C GLU A 210 16.16 1.57 -13.79
N TYR A 211 17.03 0.80 -13.14
CA TYR A 211 17.05 -0.66 -13.26
C TYR A 211 15.70 -1.26 -12.86
N TRP A 212 15.19 -0.93 -11.66
CA TRP A 212 13.92 -1.49 -11.20
C TRP A 212 12.74 -1.00 -12.01
N LYS A 213 12.69 0.24 -12.44
CA LYS A 213 11.71 0.77 -13.38
C LYS A 213 11.66 -0.09 -14.65
N ALA A 214 12.80 -0.37 -15.26
CA ALA A 214 12.89 -1.22 -16.45
C ALA A 214 12.44 -2.67 -16.18
N GLN A 215 12.85 -3.25 -15.05
CA GLN A 215 12.44 -4.60 -14.64
C GLN A 215 10.93 -4.71 -14.44
N ARG A 216 10.30 -3.71 -13.80
CA ARG A 216 8.85 -3.72 -13.55
C ARG A 216 8.06 -3.54 -14.85
N ILE A 217 8.48 -2.65 -15.75
CA ILE A 217 7.87 -2.52 -17.08
C ILE A 217 7.97 -3.85 -17.84
N SER A 218 9.15 -4.50 -17.82
CA SER A 218 9.35 -5.80 -18.46
C SER A 218 8.43 -6.89 -17.86
N TYR A 219 8.22 -6.90 -16.55
CA TYR A 219 7.32 -7.82 -15.89
C TYR A 219 5.89 -7.70 -16.42
N TYR A 220 5.33 -6.49 -16.51
CA TYR A 220 3.99 -6.27 -17.05
C TYR A 220 3.87 -6.66 -18.52
N LYS A 221 4.86 -6.33 -19.35
CA LYS A 221 4.85 -6.67 -20.78
C LYS A 221 5.07 -8.16 -21.03
N ASN A 222 6.10 -8.73 -20.41
CA ASN A 222 6.61 -10.03 -20.79
C ASN A 222 6.03 -11.19 -19.95
N LYS A 223 5.67 -10.96 -18.68
CA LYS A 223 5.10 -11.98 -17.80
C LYS A 223 3.58 -11.89 -17.74
N LEU A 224 3.03 -10.72 -17.46
CA LEU A 224 1.58 -10.50 -17.41
C LEU A 224 0.95 -10.26 -18.79
N LYS A 225 1.76 -10.07 -19.85
CA LYS A 225 1.31 -9.89 -21.24
C LYS A 225 0.38 -8.68 -21.43
N PHE A 226 0.60 -7.62 -20.67
CA PHE A 226 -0.13 -6.38 -20.87
C PHE A 226 0.21 -5.76 -22.21
N LYS A 227 -0.80 -5.27 -22.91
CA LYS A 227 -0.62 -4.53 -24.18
C LYS A 227 -0.19 -3.10 -23.88
N ASP A 228 0.56 -2.49 -24.80
CA ASP A 228 1.10 -1.13 -24.63
C ASP A 228 0.02 -0.04 -24.45
N ASP A 229 -1.20 -0.27 -24.96
CA ASP A 229 -2.35 0.63 -24.80
C ASP A 229 -3.12 0.41 -23.51
N PHE A 230 -2.77 -0.61 -22.73
CA PHE A 230 -3.43 -1.01 -21.48
C PHE A 230 -2.76 -0.46 -20.23
N PHE A 231 -1.48 -0.13 -20.26
CA PHE A 231 -0.77 0.48 -19.16
C PHE A 231 0.12 1.64 -19.62
N ARG A 232 0.46 2.54 -18.72
CA ARG A 232 1.36 3.67 -18.97
C ARG A 232 2.24 3.92 -17.75
N ILE A 233 3.32 4.66 -17.96
CA ILE A 233 4.17 5.20 -16.90
C ILE A 233 3.71 6.61 -16.62
N TYR A 234 3.46 6.91 -15.35
CA TYR A 234 3.18 8.24 -14.86
C TYR A 234 4.35 8.73 -14.01
N GLU A 235 5.00 9.79 -14.42
CA GLU A 235 6.10 10.41 -13.68
C GLU A 235 5.54 11.50 -12.78
N HIS A 236 5.94 11.49 -11.49
CA HIS A 236 5.44 12.47 -10.53
C HIS A 236 6.21 13.79 -10.66
N GLU A 237 5.51 14.87 -11.00
CA GLU A 237 6.06 16.23 -10.99
C GLU A 237 6.31 16.73 -9.56
N LYS A 238 5.47 16.31 -8.61
CA LYS A 238 5.58 16.66 -7.19
C LYS A 238 5.83 15.40 -6.37
N LEU A 239 7.05 15.28 -5.90
CA LEU A 239 7.48 14.15 -5.09
C LEU A 239 7.01 14.25 -3.63
N ALA A 240 6.78 13.12 -2.99
CA ALA A 240 6.66 13.03 -1.54
C ALA A 240 7.97 13.48 -0.87
N HIS A 241 7.89 13.96 0.36
CA HIS A 241 9.03 14.54 1.08
C HIS A 241 10.21 13.56 1.28
N TYR A 242 9.97 12.26 1.22
CA TYR A 242 10.97 11.21 1.35
C TYR A 242 11.54 10.72 0.01
N ALA A 243 10.92 11.07 -1.11
CA ALA A 243 11.29 10.52 -2.42
C ALA A 243 12.22 11.47 -3.19
N LYS A 244 13.25 10.90 -3.83
CA LYS A 244 14.14 11.59 -4.78
C LYS A 244 13.68 11.40 -6.23
N ALA A 245 13.02 10.29 -6.52
CA ALA A 245 12.36 10.00 -7.80
C ALA A 245 11.17 9.07 -7.56
N ALA A 246 10.14 9.19 -8.37
CA ALA A 246 8.95 8.34 -8.28
C ALA A 246 8.26 8.23 -9.64
N ILE A 247 7.82 7.02 -9.96
CA ILE A 247 6.91 6.73 -11.05
C ILE A 247 5.80 5.79 -10.59
N ASP A 248 4.63 5.89 -11.22
CA ASP A 248 3.58 4.90 -11.13
C ASP A 248 3.43 4.15 -12.45
N ILE A 249 3.20 2.84 -12.36
CA ILE A 249 2.69 2.04 -13.45
C ILE A 249 1.17 2.05 -13.30
N GLU A 250 0.51 2.79 -14.17
CA GLU A 250 -0.95 2.90 -14.21
C GLU A 250 -1.56 1.98 -15.25
N VAL A 251 -2.74 1.46 -14.94
CA VAL A 251 -3.54 0.59 -15.82
C VAL A 251 -4.85 1.27 -16.19
N LYS A 252 -5.31 1.01 -17.41
CA LYS A 252 -6.57 1.52 -17.92
C LYS A 252 -7.75 0.68 -17.43
N PHE A 253 -8.29 1.07 -16.27
CA PHE A 253 -9.51 0.47 -15.71
C PHE A 253 -10.77 1.01 -16.40
N PRO A 254 -11.97 0.38 -16.21
CA PRO A 254 -13.22 0.90 -16.75
C PRO A 254 -13.60 2.31 -16.25
N PHE A 255 -13.05 2.73 -15.09
CA PHE A 255 -13.26 4.05 -14.51
C PHE A 255 -12.14 5.06 -14.86
N GLY A 256 -11.17 4.68 -15.67
CA GLY A 256 -10.05 5.52 -16.07
C GLY A 256 -8.69 4.92 -15.71
N TRP A 257 -7.64 5.73 -15.78
CA TRP A 257 -6.30 5.34 -15.37
C TRP A 257 -6.22 5.23 -13.84
N GLY A 258 -5.59 4.18 -13.36
CA GLY A 258 -5.35 3.97 -11.94
C GLY A 258 -4.01 3.31 -11.68
N GLU A 259 -3.38 3.73 -10.60
CA GLU A 259 -2.11 3.19 -10.12
C GLU A 259 -2.23 1.69 -9.81
N LEU A 260 -1.30 0.92 -10.30
CA LEU A 260 -1.17 -0.50 -10.01
C LEU A 260 0.09 -0.79 -9.20
N GLU A 261 1.19 -0.07 -9.48
CA GLU A 261 2.46 -0.21 -8.79
C GLU A 261 3.22 1.12 -8.81
N GLY A 262 3.83 1.49 -7.67
CA GLY A 262 4.80 2.57 -7.58
C GLY A 262 6.23 2.04 -7.56
N VAL A 263 7.14 2.76 -8.21
CA VAL A 263 8.60 2.56 -8.08
C VAL A 263 9.20 3.87 -7.59
N HIS A 264 9.81 3.84 -6.40
CA HIS A 264 10.25 5.05 -5.71
C HIS A 264 11.70 4.95 -5.27
N HIS A 265 12.49 6.00 -5.49
CA HIS A 265 13.77 6.18 -4.83
C HIS A 265 13.55 6.96 -3.54
N ARG A 266 13.54 6.26 -2.40
CA ARG A 266 13.20 6.81 -1.08
C ARG A 266 14.40 7.42 -0.33
N GLY A 267 15.62 7.24 -0.83
CA GLY A 267 16.85 7.68 -0.13
C GLY A 267 17.03 6.92 1.18
N THR A 268 17.54 7.62 2.17
CA THR A 268 17.83 7.06 3.51
C THR A 268 16.75 7.39 4.55
N TRP A 269 15.66 8.02 4.14
CA TRP A 269 14.67 8.61 5.04
C TRP A 269 14.09 7.59 6.03
N ASP A 270 13.60 6.46 5.55
CA ASP A 270 12.94 5.45 6.38
C ASP A 270 13.89 4.85 7.42
N LEU A 271 15.08 4.37 7.00
CA LEU A 271 16.06 3.81 7.93
C LEU A 271 16.53 4.84 8.97
N SER A 272 16.75 6.11 8.54
CA SER A 272 17.13 7.19 9.44
C SER A 272 16.06 7.48 10.47
N ARG A 273 14.78 7.50 10.06
CA ARG A 273 13.65 7.70 10.99
C ARG A 273 13.51 6.54 11.97
N HIS A 274 13.62 5.30 11.51
CA HIS A 274 13.57 4.16 12.40
C HIS A 274 14.75 4.10 13.36
N SER A 275 15.97 4.45 12.93
CA SER A 275 17.12 4.61 13.83
C SER A 275 16.86 5.66 14.91
N GLU A 276 16.42 6.87 14.52
CA GLU A 276 16.10 7.95 15.45
C GLU A 276 15.06 7.54 16.49
N PHE A 277 13.97 6.89 16.07
CA PHE A 277 12.86 6.54 16.95
C PHE A 277 13.13 5.28 17.80
N SER A 278 13.92 4.34 17.33
CA SER A 278 14.28 3.13 18.08
C SER A 278 15.46 3.35 19.00
N GLY A 279 16.41 4.17 18.60
CA GLY A 279 17.74 4.30 19.22
C GLY A 279 18.73 3.25 18.73
N GLU A 280 18.32 2.39 17.78
CA GLU A 280 19.18 1.37 17.16
C GLU A 280 19.86 1.94 15.90
N ASP A 281 21.10 1.56 15.68
CA ASP A 281 21.82 1.92 14.46
C ASP A 281 21.44 0.97 13.32
N LEU A 282 20.75 1.51 12.31
CA LEU A 282 20.38 0.79 11.08
C LEU A 282 21.32 1.08 9.91
N ALA A 283 22.45 1.76 10.15
CA ALA A 283 23.45 1.98 9.12
C ALA A 283 24.08 0.67 8.66
N TYR A 284 24.40 0.61 7.38
CA TYR A 284 25.22 -0.47 6.83
C TYR A 284 26.69 -0.12 7.01
N MET A 285 27.43 -0.99 7.68
CA MET A 285 28.87 -0.88 7.75
C MET A 285 29.49 -1.77 6.66
N ASP A 286 30.16 -1.15 5.71
CA ASP A 286 30.92 -1.87 4.70
C ASP A 286 32.29 -2.27 5.28
N HIS A 287 32.46 -3.55 5.59
CA HIS A 287 33.70 -4.07 6.15
C HIS A 287 34.84 -4.13 5.14
N ASP A 288 34.56 -3.99 3.83
CA ASP A 288 35.58 -4.04 2.79
C ASP A 288 36.17 -2.65 2.51
N ASN A 289 35.42 -1.58 2.80
CA ASN A 289 35.81 -0.17 2.53
C ASN A 289 35.92 0.72 3.78
N GLY A 290 35.49 0.26 4.94
CA GLY A 290 35.63 0.97 6.24
C GLY A 290 34.37 1.71 6.62
#